data_ad2dfcc7ea85649f0d2c61c8ceba23d0
#
_entry.id   ad2dfcc7ea85649f0d2c61c8ceba23d0
#
_cell.length_a   1.000
_cell.length_b   1.000
_cell.length_c   1.000
_cell.angle_alpha   90.00
_cell.angle_beta   90.00
_cell.angle_gamma   90.00
#
_symmetry.space_group_name_H-M   'P 1'
#
loop_
_entity.id
_entity.type
_entity.pdbx_description
1 polymer ?
#
loop_
_entity_poly.entity_id
_entity_poly.type
_entity_poly.pdbx_seq_one_letter_code
_entity_poly.pdbx_strand_id
1 'polypeptide(L)'
;MKSKTIPTLFFTMLKIGLFTFGGGYAMIALLENEFVTKRGWLEQEEFLDVAAIAESTPGPIAINSATYIGFKQAGILGSVVATLGMTLPSFCIIYAISLFFDAFLSLTAVACAFRGIQIAVLYLILSAGLRMLKKMQKTPFSWAILLLTLIGMVMLTLFSVKLSTIVYILTSGVAGVALWLIRRLRRREKGGKA
;
A
#
# COMPACT_ATOMS: atom_id res chain seq x y z
N MET A 1 -27.57 14.55 16.58
CA MET A 1 -26.13 14.82 16.44
C MET A 1 -25.49 14.35 15.13
N LYS A 2 -26.09 13.48 14.34
CA LYS A 2 -25.49 12.93 13.07
C LYS A 2 -25.39 13.92 11.90
N SER A 3 -26.17 15.00 11.86
CA SER A 3 -26.18 15.92 10.69
C SER A 3 -24.92 16.77 10.51
N LYS A 4 -24.19 17.07 11.59
CA LYS A 4 -22.94 17.86 11.52
C LYS A 4 -21.68 17.00 11.34
N THR A 5 -21.77 15.69 11.52
CA THR A 5 -20.63 14.78 11.46
C THR A 5 -20.16 14.57 10.01
N ILE A 6 -21.09 14.41 9.06
CA ILE A 6 -20.76 14.13 7.65
C ILE A 6 -19.97 15.27 7.00
N PRO A 7 -20.44 16.55 7.02
CA PRO A 7 -19.64 17.63 6.43
C PRO A 7 -18.31 17.84 7.15
N THR A 8 -18.29 17.71 8.47
CA THR A 8 -17.05 17.82 9.24
C THR A 8 -16.06 16.71 8.84
N LEU A 9 -16.53 15.48 8.69
CA LEU A 9 -15.74 14.35 8.21
C LEU A 9 -15.15 14.61 6.82
N PHE A 10 -15.99 15.08 5.89
CA PHE A 10 -15.57 15.40 4.53
C PHE A 10 -14.45 16.43 4.50
N PHE A 11 -14.67 17.61 5.11
CA PHE A 11 -13.68 18.69 5.11
C PHE A 11 -12.39 18.31 5.86
N THR A 12 -12.50 17.50 6.91
CA THR A 12 -11.33 17.00 7.64
C THR A 12 -10.51 16.06 6.76
N MET A 13 -11.15 15.10 6.10
CA MET A 13 -10.48 14.18 5.18
C MET A 13 -9.90 14.90 3.97
N LEU A 14 -10.62 15.88 3.43
CA LEU A 14 -10.16 16.74 2.34
C LEU A 14 -8.89 17.52 2.73
N LYS A 15 -8.87 18.09 3.92
CA LYS A 15 -7.69 18.78 4.46
C LYS A 15 -6.50 17.82 4.62
N ILE A 16 -6.73 16.64 5.19
CA ILE A 16 -5.66 15.64 5.34
C ILE A 16 -5.16 15.19 3.96
N GLY A 17 -6.05 14.87 3.02
CA GLY A 17 -5.69 14.48 1.66
C GLY A 17 -4.92 15.54 0.88
N LEU A 18 -5.22 16.83 1.11
CA LEU A 18 -4.56 17.95 0.44
C LEU A 18 -3.15 18.23 0.99
N PHE A 19 -2.98 18.17 2.32
CA PHE A 19 -1.75 18.60 2.98
C PHE A 19 -0.82 17.47 3.39
N THR A 20 -1.15 16.22 3.06
CA THR A 20 -0.30 15.10 3.43
C THR A 20 0.62 14.70 2.28
N PHE A 21 1.90 14.91 2.48
CA PHE A 21 2.96 14.46 1.59
C PHE A 21 3.80 13.40 2.32
N GLY A 22 4.15 12.30 1.65
CA GLY A 22 5.17 11.39 2.19
C GLY A 22 4.79 9.95 2.46
N GLY A 23 3.59 9.49 2.22
CA GLY A 23 3.23 8.07 2.28
C GLY A 23 2.37 7.65 3.48
N GLY A 24 1.95 6.38 3.49
CA GLY A 24 0.88 5.87 4.35
C GLY A 24 1.06 6.09 5.85
N TYR A 25 2.26 5.90 6.37
CA TYR A 25 2.52 6.06 7.81
C TYR A 25 2.43 7.52 8.31
N ALA A 26 2.84 8.48 7.49
CA ALA A 26 2.68 9.89 7.84
C ALA A 26 1.19 10.28 7.91
N MET A 27 0.38 9.72 7.01
CA MET A 27 -1.07 9.93 7.02
C MET A 27 -1.75 9.25 8.21
N ILE A 28 -1.29 8.07 8.64
CA ILE A 28 -1.79 7.39 9.84
C ILE A 28 -1.60 8.30 11.07
N ALA A 29 -0.40 8.86 11.25
CA ALA A 29 -0.13 9.76 12.37
C ALA A 29 -1.02 11.03 12.37
N LEU A 30 -1.35 11.56 11.17
CA LEU A 30 -2.26 12.71 11.04
C LEU A 30 -3.71 12.32 11.35
N LEU A 31 -4.15 11.15 10.90
CA LEU A 31 -5.49 10.63 11.21
C LEU A 31 -5.63 10.37 12.71
N GLU A 32 -4.62 9.78 13.34
CA GLU A 32 -4.58 9.56 14.79
C GLU A 32 -4.72 10.88 15.56
N ASN A 33 -3.87 11.84 15.25
CA ASN A 33 -3.92 13.15 15.89
C ASN A 33 -5.27 13.85 15.72
N GLU A 34 -5.89 13.74 14.54
CA GLU A 34 -7.15 14.41 14.26
C GLU A 34 -8.35 13.69 14.90
N PHE A 35 -8.42 12.35 14.80
CA PHE A 35 -9.61 11.60 15.21
C PHE A 35 -9.54 11.04 16.63
N VAL A 36 -8.36 10.78 17.15
CA VAL A 36 -8.16 10.38 18.54
C VAL A 36 -7.92 11.61 19.42
N THR A 37 -6.81 12.33 19.18
CA THR A 37 -6.35 13.37 20.09
C THR A 37 -7.23 14.61 20.06
N LYS A 38 -7.54 15.16 18.88
CA LYS A 38 -8.29 16.44 18.78
C LYS A 38 -9.80 16.30 18.91
N ARG A 39 -10.35 15.26 18.28
CA ARG A 39 -11.83 15.11 18.22
C ARG A 39 -12.38 14.09 19.20
N GLY A 40 -11.55 13.15 19.69
CA GLY A 40 -12.01 12.08 20.55
C GLY A 40 -13.10 11.21 19.90
N TRP A 41 -13.06 11.06 18.56
CA TRP A 41 -14.04 10.25 17.85
C TRP A 41 -13.72 8.78 17.90
N LEU A 42 -12.46 8.44 18.15
CA LEU A 42 -11.95 7.09 18.34
C LEU A 42 -11.09 7.03 19.59
N GLU A 43 -11.10 5.90 20.25
CA GLU A 43 -10.13 5.58 21.28
C GLU A 43 -8.81 5.13 20.66
N GLN A 44 -7.72 5.20 21.42
CA GLN A 44 -6.38 4.85 20.94
C GLN A 44 -6.32 3.39 20.47
N GLU A 45 -6.89 2.46 21.23
CA GLU A 45 -6.92 1.04 20.89
C GLU A 45 -7.70 0.78 19.62
N GLU A 46 -8.86 1.43 19.48
CA GLU A 46 -9.66 1.34 18.25
C GLU A 46 -8.92 1.86 17.01
N PHE A 47 -8.14 2.92 17.18
CA PHE A 47 -7.37 3.45 16.06
C PHE A 47 -6.24 2.49 15.63
N LEU A 48 -5.62 1.78 16.56
CA LEU A 48 -4.63 0.73 16.24
C LEU A 48 -5.27 -0.41 15.45
N ASP A 49 -6.50 -0.81 15.77
CA ASP A 49 -7.25 -1.80 15.00
C ASP A 49 -7.55 -1.29 13.59
N VAL A 50 -7.96 -0.03 13.45
CA VAL A 50 -8.15 0.62 12.14
C VAL A 50 -6.88 0.57 11.30
N ALA A 51 -5.73 0.90 11.90
CA ALA A 51 -4.45 0.88 11.21
C ALA A 51 -4.07 -0.54 10.78
N ALA A 52 -4.23 -1.54 11.66
CA ALA A 52 -3.94 -2.94 11.35
C ALA A 52 -4.83 -3.49 10.21
N ILE A 53 -6.14 -3.19 10.22
CA ILE A 53 -7.07 -3.56 9.16
C ILE A 53 -6.70 -2.87 7.86
N ALA A 54 -6.37 -1.58 7.90
CA ALA A 54 -5.99 -0.81 6.73
C ALA A 54 -4.68 -1.33 6.09
N GLU A 55 -3.72 -1.77 6.90
CA GLU A 55 -2.48 -2.40 6.43
C GLU A 55 -2.71 -3.79 5.82
N SER A 56 -3.64 -4.57 6.36
CA SER A 56 -3.98 -5.90 5.86
C SER A 56 -4.84 -5.87 4.59
N THR A 57 -5.48 -4.74 4.32
CA THR A 57 -6.37 -4.56 3.17
C THR A 57 -5.57 -4.09 1.96
N PRO A 58 -5.68 -4.76 0.78
CA PRO A 58 -5.01 -4.30 -0.43
C PRO A 58 -5.42 -2.88 -0.81
N GLY A 59 -4.45 -1.97 -0.97
CA GLY A 59 -4.69 -0.58 -1.35
C GLY A 59 -3.90 0.42 -0.51
N PRO A 60 -4.05 1.73 -0.80
CA PRO A 60 -3.39 2.77 -0.01
C PRO A 60 -3.93 2.80 1.42
N ILE A 61 -3.05 2.60 2.40
CA ILE A 61 -3.38 2.51 3.83
C ILE A 61 -4.23 3.72 4.28
N ALA A 62 -3.88 4.92 3.83
CA ALA A 62 -4.60 6.14 4.19
C ALA A 62 -6.05 6.15 3.71
N ILE A 63 -6.31 5.64 2.49
CA ILE A 63 -7.66 5.55 1.93
C ILE A 63 -8.45 4.47 2.68
N ASN A 64 -7.83 3.32 2.95
CA ASN A 64 -8.46 2.24 3.72
C ASN A 64 -8.82 2.72 5.13
N SER A 65 -7.90 3.42 5.80
CA SER A 65 -8.15 4.02 7.13
C SER A 65 -9.28 5.05 7.09
N ALA A 66 -9.27 5.97 6.10
CA ALA A 66 -10.32 6.97 5.94
C ALA A 66 -11.69 6.32 5.72
N THR A 67 -11.76 5.28 4.90
CA THR A 67 -12.98 4.51 4.62
C THR A 67 -13.52 3.87 5.91
N TYR A 68 -12.64 3.24 6.69
CA TYR A 68 -13.02 2.60 7.94
C TYR A 68 -13.48 3.61 9.00
N ILE A 69 -12.72 4.69 9.20
CA ILE A 69 -13.10 5.79 10.11
C ILE A 69 -14.47 6.37 9.71
N GLY A 70 -14.65 6.59 8.41
CA GLY A 70 -15.91 7.07 7.87
C GLY A 70 -17.09 6.14 8.16
N PHE A 71 -16.88 4.83 7.98
CA PHE A 71 -17.89 3.82 8.32
C PHE A 71 -18.28 3.87 9.79
N LYS A 72 -17.31 3.95 10.67
CA LYS A 72 -17.53 3.99 12.11
C LYS A 72 -18.32 5.24 12.54
N GLN A 73 -18.07 6.39 11.90
CA GLN A 73 -18.71 7.65 12.24
C GLN A 73 -20.14 7.80 11.69
N ALA A 74 -20.39 7.34 10.47
CA ALA A 74 -21.67 7.57 9.79
C ALA A 74 -22.10 6.42 8.87
N GLY A 75 -21.62 5.19 9.10
CA GLY A 75 -21.96 4.01 8.31
C GLY A 75 -21.46 4.12 6.85
N ILE A 76 -22.19 3.52 5.92
CA ILE A 76 -21.82 3.47 4.50
C ILE A 76 -21.66 4.87 3.90
N LEU A 77 -22.56 5.81 4.23
CA LEU A 77 -22.45 7.21 3.80
C LEU A 77 -21.17 7.87 4.31
N GLY A 78 -20.79 7.61 5.56
CA GLY A 78 -19.55 8.08 6.13
C GLY A 78 -18.32 7.55 5.40
N SER A 79 -18.31 6.27 5.04
CA SER A 79 -17.23 5.66 4.23
C SER A 79 -17.07 6.37 2.89
N VAL A 80 -18.16 6.53 2.15
CA VAL A 80 -18.13 7.18 0.82
C VAL A 80 -17.61 8.61 0.94
N VAL A 81 -18.16 9.38 1.88
CA VAL A 81 -17.80 10.79 2.06
C VAL A 81 -16.35 10.95 2.52
N ALA A 82 -15.87 10.10 3.43
CA ALA A 82 -14.49 10.14 3.90
C ALA A 82 -13.50 9.78 2.79
N THR A 83 -13.79 8.74 2.03
CA THR A 83 -12.97 8.30 0.90
C THR A 83 -12.91 9.36 -0.19
N LEU A 84 -14.05 9.94 -0.57
CA LEU A 84 -14.10 11.05 -1.53
C LEU A 84 -13.34 12.27 -1.01
N GLY A 85 -13.53 12.66 0.25
CA GLY A 85 -12.78 13.77 0.84
C GLY A 85 -11.27 13.56 0.77
N MET A 86 -10.79 12.35 1.06
CA MET A 86 -9.37 12.00 1.02
C MET A 86 -8.78 12.00 -0.40
N THR A 87 -9.52 11.52 -1.39
CA THR A 87 -9.01 11.32 -2.76
C THR A 87 -9.21 12.52 -3.67
N LEU A 88 -10.26 13.29 -3.46
CA LEU A 88 -10.68 14.37 -4.35
C LEU A 88 -9.59 15.45 -4.57
N PRO A 89 -8.84 15.91 -3.57
CA PRO A 89 -7.79 16.90 -3.78
C PRO A 89 -6.71 16.40 -4.74
N SER A 90 -6.20 15.19 -4.51
CA SER A 90 -5.17 14.58 -5.37
C SER A 90 -5.69 14.37 -6.79
N PHE A 91 -6.93 13.91 -6.93
CA PHE A 91 -7.57 13.76 -8.24
C PHE A 91 -7.67 15.10 -8.99
N CYS A 92 -8.16 16.14 -8.33
CA CYS A 92 -8.29 17.47 -8.94
C CYS A 92 -6.92 18.05 -9.37
N ILE A 93 -5.89 17.89 -8.54
CA ILE A 93 -4.54 18.37 -8.86
C ILE A 93 -4.00 17.62 -10.08
N ILE A 94 -4.07 16.29 -10.09
CA ILE A 94 -3.58 15.47 -11.21
C ILE A 94 -4.37 15.78 -12.48
N TYR A 95 -5.69 15.92 -12.37
CA TYR A 95 -6.54 16.28 -13.50
C TYR A 95 -6.18 17.66 -14.07
N ALA A 96 -6.02 18.67 -13.21
CA ALA A 96 -5.61 20.01 -13.64
C ALA A 96 -4.25 19.99 -14.35
N ILE A 97 -3.28 19.24 -13.79
CA ILE A 97 -1.96 19.08 -14.44
C ILE A 97 -2.10 18.37 -15.80
N SER A 98 -2.98 17.37 -15.92
CA SER A 98 -3.16 16.61 -17.16
C SER A 98 -3.70 17.45 -18.32
N LEU A 99 -4.49 18.48 -18.04
CA LEU A 99 -5.02 19.40 -19.07
C LEU A 99 -3.93 20.23 -19.76
N PHE A 100 -2.82 20.46 -19.07
CA PHE A 100 -1.69 21.27 -19.54
C PHE A 100 -0.38 20.47 -19.52
N PHE A 101 -0.47 19.15 -19.65
CA PHE A 101 0.65 18.26 -19.39
C PHE A 101 1.87 18.54 -20.27
N ASP A 102 1.65 18.75 -21.57
CA ASP A 102 2.75 19.03 -22.50
C ASP A 102 3.42 20.37 -22.20
N ALA A 103 2.64 21.41 -21.95
CA ALA A 103 3.16 22.71 -21.52
C ALA A 103 3.86 22.64 -20.16
N PHE A 104 3.35 21.84 -19.25
CA PHE A 104 3.95 21.62 -17.92
C PHE A 104 5.30 20.91 -18.03
N LEU A 105 5.41 19.88 -18.85
CA LEU A 105 6.66 19.14 -19.07
C LEU A 105 7.71 19.93 -19.87
N SER A 106 7.29 20.88 -20.70
CA SER A 106 8.20 21.73 -21.46
C SER A 106 9.02 22.69 -20.57
N LEU A 107 8.57 22.94 -19.33
CA LEU A 107 9.30 23.73 -18.37
C LEU A 107 10.54 22.97 -17.87
N THR A 108 11.73 23.50 -18.15
CA THR A 108 13.01 22.87 -17.79
C THR A 108 13.09 22.52 -16.29
N ALA A 109 12.60 23.43 -15.43
CA ALA A 109 12.56 23.20 -13.98
C ALA A 109 11.72 21.97 -13.61
N VAL A 110 10.57 21.78 -14.25
CA VAL A 110 9.66 20.64 -14.04
C VAL A 110 10.32 19.35 -14.51
N ALA A 111 10.90 19.35 -15.72
CA ALA A 111 11.61 18.19 -16.25
C ALA A 111 12.78 17.76 -15.34
N CYS A 112 13.54 18.71 -14.82
CA CYS A 112 14.61 18.44 -13.86
C CYS A 112 14.07 17.90 -12.52
N ALA A 113 12.97 18.45 -12.00
CA ALA A 113 12.32 17.96 -10.80
C ALA A 113 11.84 16.51 -10.96
N PHE A 114 11.19 16.18 -12.09
CA PHE A 114 10.77 14.81 -12.37
C PHE A 114 11.93 13.83 -12.45
N ARG A 115 13.05 14.21 -13.07
CA ARG A 115 14.28 13.39 -13.07
C ARG A 115 14.80 13.14 -11.66
N GLY A 116 14.82 14.18 -10.82
CA GLY A 116 15.19 14.04 -9.40
C GLY A 116 14.27 13.08 -8.63
N ILE A 117 12.95 13.19 -8.84
CA ILE A 117 11.96 12.30 -8.25
C ILE A 117 12.18 10.85 -8.72
N GLN A 118 12.42 10.62 -10.01
CA GLN A 118 12.68 9.28 -10.55
C GLN A 118 13.91 8.64 -9.89
N ILE A 119 14.99 9.39 -9.72
CA ILE A 119 16.20 8.91 -9.03
C ILE A 119 15.92 8.59 -7.56
N ALA A 120 15.18 9.46 -6.87
CA ALA A 120 14.79 9.22 -5.47
C ALA A 120 13.91 7.97 -5.32
N VAL A 121 12.94 7.77 -6.21
CA VAL A 121 12.07 6.59 -6.22
C VAL A 121 12.89 5.32 -6.49
N LEU A 122 13.81 5.35 -7.44
CA LEU A 122 14.70 4.22 -7.72
C LEU A 122 15.55 3.86 -6.49
N TYR A 123 16.10 4.87 -5.81
CA TYR A 123 16.86 4.67 -4.57
C TYR A 123 15.99 4.06 -3.46
N LEU A 124 14.76 4.54 -3.28
CA LEU A 124 13.83 4.01 -2.28
C LEU A 124 13.47 2.55 -2.53
N ILE A 125 13.15 2.19 -3.79
CA ILE A 125 12.85 0.81 -4.18
C ILE A 125 14.06 -0.11 -3.94
N LEU A 126 15.24 0.31 -4.40
CA LEU A 126 16.46 -0.45 -4.21
C LEU A 126 16.81 -0.62 -2.72
N SER A 127 16.69 0.46 -1.95
CA SER A 127 16.92 0.47 -0.50
C SER A 127 15.93 -0.45 0.24
N ALA A 128 14.66 -0.46 -0.17
CA ALA A 128 13.66 -1.38 0.38
C ALA A 128 14.00 -2.84 0.05
N GLY A 129 14.34 -3.14 -1.20
CA GLY A 129 14.75 -4.47 -1.64
C GLY A 129 15.97 -4.97 -0.86
N LEU A 130 17.00 -4.14 -0.68
CA LEU A 130 18.19 -4.48 0.09
C LEU A 130 17.88 -4.73 1.58
N ARG A 131 16.95 -3.95 2.18
CA ARG A 131 16.50 -4.19 3.56
C ARG A 131 15.77 -5.52 3.69
N MET A 132 14.90 -5.86 2.74
CA MET A 132 14.21 -7.15 2.71
C MET A 132 15.20 -8.31 2.56
N LEU A 133 16.20 -8.20 1.67
CA LEU A 133 17.28 -9.16 1.51
C LEU A 133 18.08 -9.39 2.80
N LYS A 134 18.41 -8.31 3.53
CA LYS A 134 19.13 -8.41 4.80
C LYS A 134 18.32 -9.13 5.89
N LYS A 135 17.00 -8.96 5.90
CA LYS A 135 16.09 -9.60 6.88
C LYS A 135 15.70 -11.03 6.50
N MET A 136 15.95 -11.46 5.28
CA MET A 136 15.60 -12.79 4.80
C MET A 136 16.42 -13.85 5.55
N GLN A 137 15.79 -14.96 5.92
CA GLN A 137 16.49 -16.12 6.47
C GLN A 137 17.48 -16.65 5.45
N LYS A 138 18.77 -16.71 5.81
CA LYS A 138 19.88 -17.11 4.94
C LYS A 138 19.95 -18.63 4.78
N THR A 139 18.84 -19.28 4.44
CA THR A 139 18.83 -20.71 4.12
C THR A 139 19.17 -20.91 2.64
N PRO A 140 19.88 -22.00 2.26
CA PRO A 140 20.16 -22.28 0.85
C PRO A 140 18.88 -22.38 0.01
N PHE A 141 17.78 -22.80 0.62
CA PHE A 141 16.46 -22.87 -0.02
C PHE A 141 15.89 -21.45 -0.32
N SER A 142 16.04 -20.50 0.60
CA SER A 142 15.59 -19.12 0.37
C SER A 142 16.39 -18.44 -0.74
N TRP A 143 17.69 -18.68 -0.80
CA TRP A 143 18.55 -18.18 -1.87
C TRP A 143 18.21 -18.80 -3.23
N ALA A 144 17.94 -20.11 -3.27
CA ALA A 144 17.53 -20.79 -4.51
C ALA A 144 16.21 -20.22 -5.07
N ILE A 145 15.21 -19.98 -4.22
CA ILE A 145 13.94 -19.38 -4.63
C ILE A 145 14.17 -17.95 -5.15
N LEU A 146 14.96 -17.14 -4.43
CA LEU A 146 15.23 -15.77 -4.83
C LEU A 146 15.94 -15.70 -6.19
N LEU A 147 16.96 -16.51 -6.40
CA LEU A 147 17.67 -16.57 -7.68
C LEU A 147 16.76 -17.07 -8.81
N LEU A 148 15.97 -18.12 -8.55
CA LEU A 148 15.03 -18.65 -9.53
C LEU A 148 13.99 -17.59 -9.95
N THR A 149 13.44 -16.87 -8.98
CA THR A 149 12.47 -15.80 -9.27
C THR A 149 13.10 -14.62 -10.00
N LEU A 150 14.31 -14.22 -9.63
CA LEU A 150 15.03 -13.13 -10.28
C LEU A 150 15.37 -13.49 -11.73
N ILE A 151 15.95 -14.68 -11.96
CA ILE A 151 16.26 -15.17 -13.31
C ILE A 151 14.99 -15.31 -14.13
N GLY A 152 13.92 -15.87 -13.56
CA GLY A 152 12.63 -16.00 -14.23
C GLY A 152 12.06 -14.65 -14.68
N MET A 153 12.08 -13.63 -13.82
CA MET A 153 11.62 -12.28 -14.17
C MET A 153 12.48 -11.64 -15.26
N VAL A 154 13.82 -11.78 -15.18
CA VAL A 154 14.74 -11.26 -16.20
C VAL A 154 14.49 -11.93 -17.56
N MET A 155 14.35 -13.25 -17.58
CA MET A 155 14.05 -14.01 -18.80
C MET A 155 12.70 -13.59 -19.41
N LEU A 156 11.63 -13.48 -18.61
CA LEU A 156 10.34 -13.04 -19.09
C LEU A 156 10.40 -11.62 -19.70
N THR A 157 11.20 -10.74 -19.10
CA THR A 157 11.39 -9.38 -19.59
C THR A 157 12.16 -9.37 -20.93
N LEU A 158 13.24 -10.18 -21.02
CA LEU A 158 14.04 -10.29 -22.25
C LEU A 158 13.25 -10.89 -23.43
N PHE A 159 12.42 -11.90 -23.15
CA PHE A 159 11.57 -12.51 -24.19
C PHE A 159 10.27 -11.76 -24.45
N SER A 160 10.08 -10.55 -23.88
CA SER A 160 8.89 -9.72 -24.03
C SER A 160 7.56 -10.46 -23.76
N VAL A 161 7.60 -11.51 -22.93
CA VAL A 161 6.41 -12.27 -22.56
C VAL A 161 5.60 -11.43 -21.57
N LYS A 162 4.45 -10.92 -21.99
CA LYS A 162 3.52 -10.12 -21.16
C LYS A 162 2.77 -11.03 -20.17
N LEU A 163 3.49 -11.68 -19.26
CA LEU A 163 2.85 -12.36 -18.14
C LEU A 163 2.50 -11.35 -17.05
N SER A 164 1.23 -11.34 -16.65
CA SER A 164 0.79 -10.52 -15.53
C SER A 164 1.52 -10.92 -14.25
N THR A 165 2.03 -9.95 -13.49
CA THR A 165 2.64 -10.17 -12.17
C THR A 165 1.72 -10.98 -11.23
N ILE A 166 0.39 -10.86 -11.42
CA ILE A 166 -0.61 -11.62 -10.68
C ILE A 166 -0.45 -13.13 -10.91
N VAL A 167 -0.23 -13.56 -12.14
CA VAL A 167 -0.01 -14.99 -12.48
C VAL A 167 1.24 -15.51 -11.77
N TYR A 168 2.29 -14.70 -11.73
CA TYR A 168 3.54 -15.07 -11.06
C TYR A 168 3.36 -15.23 -9.53
N ILE A 169 2.61 -14.34 -8.91
CA ILE A 169 2.27 -14.42 -7.47
C ILE A 169 1.43 -15.66 -7.18
N LEU A 170 0.40 -15.91 -7.98
CA LEU A 170 -0.49 -17.06 -7.80
C LEU A 170 0.26 -18.40 -7.99
N THR A 171 1.07 -18.53 -9.04
CA THR A 171 1.84 -19.77 -9.29
C THR A 171 2.86 -20.03 -8.19
N SER A 172 3.56 -19.01 -7.72
CA SER A 172 4.52 -19.15 -6.60
C SER A 172 3.81 -19.47 -5.28
N GLY A 173 2.63 -18.89 -5.04
CA GLY A 173 1.78 -19.21 -3.89
C GLY A 173 1.32 -20.68 -3.89
N VAL A 174 0.79 -21.16 -5.01
CA VAL A 174 0.37 -22.56 -5.18
C VAL A 174 1.56 -23.52 -5.00
N ALA A 175 2.71 -23.21 -5.59
CA ALA A 175 3.93 -23.99 -5.42
C ALA A 175 4.39 -24.04 -3.94
N GLY A 176 4.31 -22.93 -3.23
CA GLY A 176 4.62 -22.85 -1.79
C GLY A 176 3.71 -23.72 -0.93
N VAL A 177 2.40 -23.67 -1.17
CA VAL A 177 1.40 -24.50 -0.48
C VAL A 177 1.63 -25.98 -0.80
N ALA A 178 1.85 -26.33 -2.05
CA ALA A 178 2.13 -27.72 -2.46
C ALA A 178 3.38 -28.28 -1.76
N LEU A 179 4.46 -27.53 -1.73
CA LEU A 179 5.69 -27.93 -1.03
C LEU A 179 5.48 -28.09 0.49
N TRP A 180 4.68 -27.21 1.08
CA TRP A 180 4.34 -27.33 2.50
C TRP A 180 3.52 -28.58 2.80
N LEU A 181 2.51 -28.88 1.97
CA LEU A 181 1.68 -30.09 2.08
C LEU A 181 2.53 -31.36 1.95
N ILE A 182 3.40 -31.43 0.94
CA ILE A 182 4.31 -32.57 0.72
C ILE A 182 5.23 -32.77 1.95
N ARG A 183 5.79 -31.69 2.49
CA ARG A 183 6.64 -31.76 3.70
C ARG A 183 5.85 -32.21 4.92
N ARG A 184 4.59 -31.77 5.06
CA ARG A 184 3.73 -32.15 6.16
C ARG A 184 3.34 -33.62 6.10
N LEU A 185 3.01 -34.12 4.92
CA LEU A 185 2.69 -35.55 4.70
C LEU A 185 3.90 -36.45 5.00
N ARG A 186 5.09 -36.11 4.49
CA ARG A 186 6.33 -36.85 4.78
C ARG A 186 6.72 -36.85 6.26
N ARG A 187 6.38 -35.80 7.01
CA ARG A 187 6.60 -35.79 8.47
C ARG A 187 5.64 -36.72 9.21
N ARG A 188 4.38 -36.85 8.74
CA ARG A 188 3.41 -37.79 9.32
C ARG A 188 3.82 -39.25 9.10
N GLU A 189 4.33 -39.60 7.92
CA GLU A 189 4.82 -40.96 7.63
C GLU A 189 6.05 -41.35 8.49
N LYS A 190 6.93 -40.40 8.81
CA LYS A 190 8.08 -40.66 9.68
C LYS A 190 7.75 -40.72 11.17
N GLY A 191 6.70 -40.05 11.64
CA GLY A 191 6.24 -40.08 13.04
C GLY A 191 5.34 -41.28 13.36
N GLY A 192 4.83 -42.00 12.38
CA GLY A 192 3.99 -43.21 12.57
C GLY A 192 4.77 -44.55 12.56
N LYS A 193 6.11 -44.48 12.50
CA LYS A 193 7.01 -45.66 12.49
C LYS A 193 7.91 -45.73 13.73
N ALA A 194 7.59 -45.00 14.80
CA ALA A 194 8.31 -45.07 16.08
C ALA A 194 7.40 -45.65 17.17
#